data_ab09ada4365557c7a1f0f9bec453ea06
#
_entry.id   ab09ada4365557c7a1f0f9bec453ea06
#
_cell.length_a   1.000
_cell.length_b   1.000
_cell.length_c   1.000
_cell.angle_alpha   90.00
_cell.angle_beta   90.00
_cell.angle_gamma   90.00
#
_symmetry.space_group_name_H-M   'P 1'
#
loop_
_entity.id
_entity.type
_entity.pdbx_description
1 polymer ?
#
loop_
_entity_poly.entity_id
_entity_poly.type
_entity_poly.pdbx_seq_one_letter_code
_entity_poly.pdbx_strand_id
1 'polypeptide(L)'
;MRALISVSDKTGVVEFARGLRELGWQVIATGGTMKLLAESGVEVINISDVTGFPEICDGRVKTLHPKVHGGLLARRDDPNHLKALRENGIEFIDMVCVNLYPFRQTIAREGVTMDEAIENIDIGGPSMLRSAAKNYKDVTVVCDPADYDTILAEIRGYGNTTPRLRLQLSAKAYTHTAEYDAMIATYMREKAGLDEKLFLEFDLVQPLRYGENPHQQAKFYRSGERVPYSLAYARQLNGKEMSYNNIQDANAALAIVREFDEPFCVGLKHMNPCGAAVGRDAADAWTKAYEADKVSIFGGIVALNRPVTREAAELMKPIFLEIIMAPSFTPEALEVLSTKKNLRLLEVPMEKNDAKQRQLVSVTGGLLVQDLDLETRPVTADMCVTEKRPTERQLADLDFGWRIVKHVKSNAIVVVKDGRTLGVGAGQMNRIGSAELALKQAHAQGVTEGLVLASDGFFPFDDCVSLAAASGVEAIVQPGGSVRDEDSIRKANESGIPMLFTGMRHFKH
;
A
#
# COMPACT_ATOMS: atom_id res chain seq x y z
N MET A 1 0.98 35.72 -25.76
CA MET A 1 0.27 34.60 -25.16
C MET A 1 -0.13 34.93 -23.73
N ARG A 2 -1.18 34.30 -23.20
CA ARG A 2 -1.77 34.64 -21.90
C ARG A 2 -1.91 33.39 -21.04
N ALA A 3 -1.39 33.45 -19.81
CA ALA A 3 -1.51 32.38 -18.81
C ALA A 3 -2.40 32.85 -17.65
N LEU A 4 -3.44 32.07 -17.34
CA LEU A 4 -4.28 32.31 -16.16
C LEU A 4 -3.80 31.38 -15.04
N ILE A 5 -3.36 31.99 -13.92
CA ILE A 5 -2.78 31.29 -12.77
C ILE A 5 -3.67 31.50 -11.55
N SER A 6 -4.21 30.40 -11.02
CA SER A 6 -5.07 30.40 -9.82
C SER A 6 -4.78 29.13 -9.01
N VAL A 7 -3.80 29.19 -8.13
CA VAL A 7 -3.35 28.02 -7.37
C VAL A 7 -3.63 28.15 -5.88
N SER A 8 -4.01 27.07 -5.22
CA SER A 8 -4.13 26.96 -3.77
C SER A 8 -2.75 26.71 -3.14
N ASP A 9 -2.04 25.67 -3.59
CA ASP A 9 -0.64 25.44 -3.29
C ASP A 9 0.24 26.39 -4.11
N LYS A 10 1.04 27.20 -3.42
CA LYS A 10 1.88 28.24 -3.99
C LYS A 10 3.30 27.77 -4.35
N THR A 11 3.59 26.49 -4.19
CA THR A 11 4.94 25.92 -4.45
C THR A 11 5.40 26.26 -5.87
N GLY A 12 6.54 26.94 -5.99
CA GLY A 12 7.20 27.27 -7.26
C GLY A 12 6.45 28.23 -8.20
N VAL A 13 5.26 28.74 -7.81
CA VAL A 13 4.41 29.55 -8.69
C VAL A 13 5.01 30.90 -9.07
N VAL A 14 5.80 31.49 -8.16
CA VAL A 14 6.45 32.81 -8.43
C VAL A 14 7.51 32.66 -9.51
N GLU A 15 8.37 31.66 -9.41
CA GLU A 15 9.43 31.34 -10.37
C GLU A 15 8.82 30.94 -11.72
N PHE A 16 7.75 30.17 -11.70
CA PHE A 16 7.01 29.80 -12.90
C PHE A 16 6.42 31.03 -13.62
N ALA A 17 5.72 31.89 -12.88
CA ALA A 17 5.12 33.11 -13.43
C ALA A 17 6.21 34.08 -13.95
N ARG A 18 7.36 34.23 -13.25
CA ARG A 18 8.50 35.03 -13.70
C ARG A 18 9.07 34.47 -14.99
N GLY A 19 9.29 33.18 -15.09
CA GLY A 19 9.76 32.52 -16.30
C GLY A 19 8.81 32.72 -17.48
N LEU A 20 7.50 32.68 -17.27
CA LEU A 20 6.52 33.02 -18.33
C LEU A 20 6.63 34.49 -18.77
N ARG A 21 6.79 35.45 -17.83
CA ARG A 21 6.97 36.86 -18.15
C ARG A 21 8.23 37.10 -18.96
N GLU A 22 9.36 36.49 -18.59
CA GLU A 22 10.62 36.54 -19.33
C GLU A 22 10.49 36.01 -20.76
N LEU A 23 9.59 35.07 -20.98
CA LEU A 23 9.26 34.49 -22.30
C LEU A 23 8.16 35.29 -23.05
N GLY A 24 7.80 36.49 -22.56
CA GLY A 24 6.86 37.40 -23.21
C GLY A 24 5.37 37.04 -23.00
N TRP A 25 5.04 36.17 -22.05
CA TRP A 25 3.65 35.86 -21.73
C TRP A 25 3.05 36.89 -20.79
N GLN A 26 1.79 37.21 -20.98
CA GLN A 26 0.98 37.92 -19.99
C GLN A 26 0.50 36.94 -18.93
N VAL A 27 0.63 37.33 -17.68
CA VAL A 27 0.16 36.53 -16.54
C VAL A 27 -1.12 37.16 -15.99
N ILE A 28 -2.19 36.40 -15.95
CA ILE A 28 -3.47 36.75 -15.33
C ILE A 28 -3.58 35.93 -14.04
N ALA A 29 -4.04 36.52 -12.95
CA ALA A 29 -4.22 35.77 -11.71
C ALA A 29 -5.45 36.19 -10.91
N THR A 30 -5.81 35.36 -9.92
CA THR A 30 -6.97 35.57 -9.04
C THR A 30 -6.54 35.66 -7.59
N GLY A 31 -7.29 36.41 -6.78
CA GLY A 31 -7.26 36.40 -5.30
C GLY A 31 -5.85 36.38 -4.69
N GLY A 32 -5.60 35.40 -3.83
CA GLY A 32 -4.32 35.25 -3.13
C GLY A 32 -3.12 34.95 -4.05
N THR A 33 -3.33 34.34 -5.22
CA THR A 33 -2.26 34.13 -6.19
C THR A 33 -1.83 35.47 -6.80
N MET A 34 -2.77 36.31 -7.19
CA MET A 34 -2.50 37.64 -7.73
C MET A 34 -1.69 38.49 -6.71
N LYS A 35 -2.13 38.50 -5.45
CA LYS A 35 -1.45 39.24 -4.39
C LYS A 35 0.00 38.77 -4.22
N LEU A 36 0.24 37.46 -4.14
CA LEU A 36 1.57 36.89 -3.98
C LEU A 36 2.49 37.26 -5.16
N LEU A 37 2.00 37.12 -6.39
CA LEU A 37 2.79 37.45 -7.60
C LEU A 37 3.16 38.93 -7.66
N ALA A 38 2.22 39.84 -7.40
CA ALA A 38 2.44 41.25 -7.36
C ALA A 38 3.45 41.67 -6.27
N GLU A 39 3.32 41.14 -5.04
CA GLU A 39 4.26 41.36 -3.93
C GLU A 39 5.67 40.80 -4.24
N SER A 40 5.76 39.78 -5.08
CA SER A 40 7.04 39.24 -5.58
C SER A 40 7.63 39.96 -6.80
N GLY A 41 7.03 41.07 -7.19
CA GLY A 41 7.50 41.90 -8.32
C GLY A 41 7.20 41.28 -9.70
N VAL A 42 6.27 40.36 -9.81
CA VAL A 42 5.81 39.83 -11.10
C VAL A 42 4.67 40.72 -11.61
N GLU A 43 4.79 41.21 -12.83
CA GLU A 43 3.70 41.95 -13.48
C GLU A 43 2.53 41.00 -13.77
N VAL A 44 1.35 41.28 -13.19
CA VAL A 44 0.18 40.44 -13.24
C VAL A 44 -1.08 41.24 -13.51
N ILE A 45 -1.99 40.68 -14.31
CA ILE A 45 -3.29 41.25 -14.63
C ILE A 45 -4.33 40.62 -13.71
N ASN A 46 -5.20 41.42 -13.07
CA ASN A 46 -6.28 40.89 -12.28
C ASN A 46 -7.34 40.30 -13.20
N ILE A 47 -7.89 39.13 -12.81
CA ILE A 47 -8.97 38.48 -13.56
C ILE A 47 -10.20 39.39 -13.72
N SER A 48 -10.49 40.27 -12.78
CA SER A 48 -11.58 41.24 -12.87
C SER A 48 -11.41 42.24 -14.00
N ASP A 49 -10.16 42.60 -14.36
CA ASP A 49 -9.88 43.49 -15.47
C ASP A 49 -10.13 42.78 -16.82
N VAL A 50 -9.92 41.46 -16.86
CA VAL A 50 -10.19 40.62 -18.05
C VAL A 50 -11.70 40.43 -18.24
N THR A 51 -12.40 40.10 -17.16
CA THR A 51 -13.84 39.83 -17.22
C THR A 51 -14.67 41.13 -17.34
N GLY A 52 -14.16 42.22 -16.77
CA GLY A 52 -14.92 43.46 -16.57
C GLY A 52 -16.04 43.26 -15.50
N PHE A 53 -15.92 42.24 -14.66
CA PHE A 53 -16.93 41.87 -13.66
C PHE A 53 -16.27 41.69 -12.28
N PRO A 54 -16.83 42.23 -11.21
CA PRO A 54 -16.27 42.04 -9.87
C PRO A 54 -16.45 40.62 -9.37
N GLU A 55 -15.61 40.24 -8.42
CA GLU A 55 -15.82 39.03 -7.64
C GLU A 55 -17.08 39.20 -6.76
N ILE A 56 -17.96 38.20 -6.76
CA ILE A 56 -19.23 38.21 -6.00
C ILE A 56 -19.41 36.90 -5.20
N CYS A 57 -20.40 36.88 -4.30
CA CYS A 57 -20.70 35.73 -3.46
C CYS A 57 -19.49 35.27 -2.64
N ASP A 58 -18.79 36.22 -1.99
CA ASP A 58 -17.60 35.97 -1.16
C ASP A 58 -16.50 35.17 -1.88
N GLY A 59 -16.35 35.42 -3.20
CA GLY A 59 -15.33 34.77 -4.04
C GLY A 59 -15.74 33.44 -4.69
N ARG A 60 -16.94 32.97 -4.46
CA ARG A 60 -17.44 31.75 -5.12
C ARG A 60 -17.58 31.95 -6.64
N VAL A 61 -17.82 33.18 -7.09
CA VAL A 61 -17.95 33.54 -8.52
C VAL A 61 -16.93 34.61 -8.89
N LYS A 62 -15.90 34.23 -9.62
CA LYS A 62 -14.85 35.11 -10.16
C LYS A 62 -14.32 34.65 -11.52
N THR A 63 -14.15 33.35 -11.72
CA THR A 63 -13.65 32.76 -12.98
C THR A 63 -14.74 32.08 -13.79
N LEU A 64 -15.92 31.85 -13.24
CA LEU A 64 -17.08 31.32 -13.96
C LEU A 64 -17.71 32.42 -14.84
N HIS A 65 -17.00 32.80 -15.89
CA HIS A 65 -17.37 33.91 -16.76
C HIS A 65 -17.17 33.56 -18.23
N PRO A 66 -18.07 33.99 -19.16
CA PRO A 66 -17.92 33.71 -20.59
C PRO A 66 -16.58 34.13 -21.19
N LYS A 67 -16.01 35.25 -20.74
CA LYS A 67 -14.71 35.69 -21.20
C LYS A 67 -13.56 34.77 -20.82
N VAL A 68 -13.65 34.09 -19.69
CA VAL A 68 -12.67 33.08 -19.25
C VAL A 68 -12.87 31.80 -20.04
N HIS A 69 -14.08 31.22 -19.97
CA HIS A 69 -14.33 29.92 -20.62
C HIS A 69 -14.39 30.01 -22.14
N GLY A 70 -14.81 31.13 -22.70
CA GLY A 70 -14.72 31.39 -24.15
C GLY A 70 -13.26 31.44 -24.62
N GLY A 71 -12.40 32.14 -23.88
CA GLY A 71 -10.97 32.20 -24.18
C GLY A 71 -10.24 30.87 -24.11
N LEU A 72 -10.74 29.93 -23.25
CA LEU A 72 -10.21 28.57 -23.10
C LEU A 72 -10.77 27.56 -24.10
N LEU A 73 -12.10 27.61 -24.36
CA LEU A 73 -12.80 26.57 -25.12
C LEU A 73 -12.88 26.84 -26.63
N ALA A 74 -12.62 28.07 -27.07
CA ALA A 74 -12.68 28.41 -28.49
C ALA A 74 -11.60 27.67 -29.28
N ARG A 75 -12.02 26.92 -30.29
CA ARG A 75 -11.13 26.28 -31.25
C ARG A 75 -10.55 27.34 -32.18
N ARG A 76 -9.22 27.37 -32.35
CA ARG A 76 -8.52 28.38 -33.11
C ARG A 76 -8.58 28.16 -34.62
N ASP A 77 -8.97 26.92 -35.02
CA ASP A 77 -9.17 26.52 -36.42
C ASP A 77 -10.60 26.73 -36.91
N ASP A 78 -11.56 27.16 -36.05
CA ASP A 78 -12.96 27.32 -36.39
C ASP A 78 -13.31 28.80 -36.59
N PRO A 79 -13.63 29.23 -37.84
CA PRO A 79 -13.95 30.63 -38.14
C PRO A 79 -15.17 31.16 -37.36
N ASN A 80 -16.15 30.31 -37.03
CA ASN A 80 -17.32 30.73 -36.27
C ASN A 80 -16.96 31.02 -34.81
N HIS A 81 -16.06 30.21 -34.22
CA HIS A 81 -15.54 30.49 -32.87
C HIS A 81 -14.74 31.79 -32.85
N LEU A 82 -13.89 32.03 -33.84
CA LEU A 82 -13.13 33.27 -33.94
C LEU A 82 -14.03 34.50 -34.10
N LYS A 83 -15.09 34.37 -34.89
CA LYS A 83 -16.09 35.41 -35.04
C LYS A 83 -16.79 35.75 -33.72
N ALA A 84 -17.29 34.69 -33.04
CA ALA A 84 -17.99 34.83 -31.76
C ALA A 84 -17.09 35.47 -30.69
N LEU A 85 -15.82 35.13 -30.60
CA LEU A 85 -14.88 35.76 -29.66
C LEU A 85 -14.71 37.26 -29.96
N ARG A 86 -14.52 37.64 -31.26
CA ARG A 86 -14.37 39.05 -31.66
C ARG A 86 -15.61 39.86 -31.33
N GLU A 87 -16.82 39.34 -31.64
CA GLU A 87 -18.08 40.00 -31.39
C GLU A 87 -18.36 40.25 -29.88
N ASN A 88 -17.79 39.40 -29.02
CA ASN A 88 -17.95 39.52 -27.58
C ASN A 88 -16.73 40.09 -26.85
N GLY A 89 -15.70 40.54 -27.56
CA GLY A 89 -14.49 41.12 -26.97
C GLY A 89 -13.73 40.12 -26.07
N ILE A 90 -13.67 38.86 -26.50
CA ILE A 90 -13.00 37.79 -25.79
C ILE A 90 -11.64 37.50 -26.40
N GLU A 91 -10.60 37.54 -25.58
CA GLU A 91 -9.25 37.18 -25.99
C GLU A 91 -8.92 35.73 -25.58
N PHE A 92 -8.00 35.11 -26.32
CA PHE A 92 -7.54 33.76 -25.96
C PHE A 92 -6.83 33.71 -24.62
N ILE A 93 -6.98 32.60 -23.94
CA ILE A 93 -6.14 32.16 -22.84
C ILE A 93 -5.40 30.93 -23.32
N ASP A 94 -4.07 31.00 -23.33
CA ASP A 94 -3.18 29.99 -23.92
C ASP A 94 -2.77 28.94 -22.90
N MET A 95 -2.86 29.27 -21.61
CA MET A 95 -2.51 28.39 -20.51
C MET A 95 -3.42 28.62 -19.30
N VAL A 96 -3.77 27.53 -18.62
CA VAL A 96 -4.37 27.56 -17.29
C VAL A 96 -3.47 26.80 -16.33
N CYS A 97 -3.07 27.43 -15.22
CA CYS A 97 -2.35 26.82 -14.12
C CYS A 97 -3.21 26.91 -12.86
N VAL A 98 -3.77 25.77 -12.46
CA VAL A 98 -4.71 25.67 -11.34
C VAL A 98 -4.46 24.38 -10.59
N ASN A 99 -4.25 24.46 -9.28
CA ASN A 99 -4.40 23.33 -8.37
C ASN A 99 -5.60 23.58 -7.44
N LEU A 100 -6.26 22.52 -7.02
CA LEU A 100 -7.55 22.60 -6.34
C LEU A 100 -7.38 22.90 -4.84
N TYR A 101 -8.45 23.30 -4.19
CA TYR A 101 -8.49 23.49 -2.73
C TYR A 101 -8.19 22.17 -2.02
N PRO A 102 -7.50 22.20 -0.87
CA PRO A 102 -7.05 21.00 -0.16
C PRO A 102 -8.19 20.32 0.61
N PHE A 103 -9.23 19.88 -0.08
CA PHE A 103 -10.43 19.28 0.52
C PHE A 103 -10.10 18.07 1.40
N ARG A 104 -9.18 17.17 0.96
CA ARG A 104 -8.71 16.03 1.75
C ARG A 104 -8.15 16.47 3.11
N GLN A 105 -7.32 17.49 3.13
CA GLN A 105 -6.72 18.01 4.36
C GLN A 105 -7.77 18.66 5.25
N THR A 106 -8.76 19.33 4.65
CA THR A 106 -9.86 19.97 5.37
C THR A 106 -10.72 18.93 6.09
N ILE A 107 -11.19 17.90 5.40
CA ILE A 107 -12.04 16.86 6.00
C ILE A 107 -11.30 15.93 6.97
N ALA A 108 -9.97 15.88 6.93
CA ALA A 108 -9.14 15.11 7.87
C ALA A 108 -8.92 15.82 9.21
N ARG A 109 -9.26 17.11 9.34
CA ARG A 109 -9.14 17.87 10.60
C ARG A 109 -10.19 17.39 11.59
N GLU A 110 -9.77 17.16 12.83
CA GLU A 110 -10.69 16.86 13.94
C GLU A 110 -11.65 18.04 14.17
N GLY A 111 -12.93 17.73 14.31
CA GLY A 111 -13.98 18.73 14.59
C GLY A 111 -14.39 19.60 13.40
N VAL A 112 -13.96 19.31 12.16
CA VAL A 112 -14.39 20.04 10.97
C VAL A 112 -15.93 20.00 10.82
N THR A 113 -16.53 21.17 10.62
CA THR A 113 -17.96 21.29 10.38
C THR A 113 -18.32 20.99 8.93
N MET A 114 -19.61 20.67 8.67
CA MET A 114 -20.11 20.47 7.32
C MET A 114 -19.95 21.74 6.46
N ASP A 115 -20.22 22.91 7.05
CA ASP A 115 -20.11 24.18 6.35
C ASP A 115 -18.65 24.48 5.96
N GLU A 116 -17.68 24.24 6.85
CA GLU A 116 -16.26 24.39 6.53
C GLU A 116 -15.81 23.43 5.42
N ALA A 117 -16.31 22.18 5.42
CA ALA A 117 -16.01 21.23 4.37
C ALA A 117 -16.58 21.71 3.02
N ILE A 118 -17.83 22.19 2.99
CA ILE A 118 -18.49 22.71 1.77
C ILE A 118 -17.75 23.92 1.21
N GLU A 119 -17.33 24.87 2.06
CA GLU A 119 -16.59 26.06 1.61
C GLU A 119 -15.21 25.73 1.00
N ASN A 120 -14.69 24.55 1.28
CA ASN A 120 -13.44 24.05 0.67
C ASN A 120 -13.68 23.19 -0.58
N ILE A 121 -14.89 23.14 -1.13
CA ILE A 121 -15.17 22.55 -2.44
C ILE A 121 -14.90 23.60 -3.52
N ASP A 122 -13.90 23.34 -4.35
CA ASP A 122 -13.53 24.20 -5.47
C ASP A 122 -14.46 23.94 -6.66
N ILE A 123 -15.11 24.99 -7.16
CA ILE A 123 -15.97 24.94 -8.34
C ILE A 123 -15.26 25.56 -9.56
N GLY A 124 -14.64 26.71 -9.36
CA GLY A 124 -13.99 27.44 -10.46
C GLY A 124 -12.76 26.75 -11.00
N GLY A 125 -11.95 26.18 -10.11
CA GLY A 125 -10.72 25.43 -10.47
C GLY A 125 -10.98 24.24 -11.39
N PRO A 126 -11.82 23.27 -10.99
CA PRO A 126 -12.18 22.14 -11.85
C PRO A 126 -12.81 22.59 -13.17
N SER A 127 -13.64 23.63 -13.17
CA SER A 127 -14.27 24.16 -14.39
C SER A 127 -13.22 24.66 -15.39
N MET A 128 -12.23 25.42 -14.93
CA MET A 128 -11.13 25.92 -15.77
C MET A 128 -10.22 24.79 -16.25
N LEU A 129 -9.83 23.87 -15.37
CA LEU A 129 -9.02 22.70 -15.71
C LEU A 129 -9.68 21.86 -16.82
N ARG A 130 -10.97 21.55 -16.66
CA ARG A 130 -11.71 20.76 -17.63
C ARG A 130 -11.90 21.49 -18.97
N SER A 131 -12.11 22.82 -18.94
CA SER A 131 -12.23 23.62 -20.16
C SER A 131 -10.92 23.63 -20.95
N ALA A 132 -9.80 23.87 -20.28
CA ALA A 132 -8.48 23.86 -20.90
C ALA A 132 -8.09 22.46 -21.38
N ALA A 133 -8.30 21.42 -20.56
CA ALA A 133 -8.02 20.04 -20.94
C ALA A 133 -8.83 19.56 -22.15
N LYS A 134 -10.09 19.97 -22.27
CA LYS A 134 -10.92 19.67 -23.45
C LYS A 134 -10.34 20.29 -24.71
N ASN A 135 -9.75 21.48 -24.61
CA ASN A 135 -9.15 22.20 -25.73
C ASN A 135 -7.62 22.06 -25.77
N TYR A 136 -7.07 20.90 -25.37
CA TYR A 136 -5.62 20.67 -25.30
C TYR A 136 -4.87 20.89 -26.62
N LYS A 137 -5.55 20.90 -27.75
CA LYS A 137 -4.92 21.25 -29.04
C LYS A 137 -4.37 22.66 -29.05
N ASP A 138 -5.06 23.56 -28.36
CA ASP A 138 -4.77 24.99 -28.38
C ASP A 138 -4.29 25.52 -27.02
N VAL A 139 -4.63 24.85 -25.91
CA VAL A 139 -4.44 25.35 -24.53
C VAL A 139 -3.61 24.38 -23.71
N THR A 140 -2.64 24.93 -22.97
CA THR A 140 -1.86 24.19 -21.97
C THR A 140 -2.59 24.20 -20.64
N VAL A 141 -2.84 23.03 -20.05
CA VAL A 141 -3.42 22.89 -18.72
C VAL A 141 -2.39 22.38 -17.73
N VAL A 142 -2.27 23.01 -16.58
CA VAL A 142 -1.28 22.71 -15.55
C VAL A 142 -1.98 22.56 -14.20
N CYS A 143 -1.86 21.41 -13.55
CA CYS A 143 -2.44 21.17 -12.24
C CYS A 143 -1.42 20.74 -11.18
N ASP A 144 -0.15 20.56 -11.56
CA ASP A 144 0.91 20.08 -10.68
C ASP A 144 2.18 20.95 -10.83
N PRO A 145 2.72 21.49 -9.72
CA PRO A 145 3.98 22.25 -9.74
C PRO A 145 5.18 21.49 -10.33
N ALA A 146 5.19 20.16 -10.27
CA ALA A 146 6.26 19.32 -10.84
C ALA A 146 6.41 19.45 -12.36
N ASP A 147 5.38 19.99 -13.06
CA ASP A 147 5.40 20.18 -14.50
C ASP A 147 5.99 21.53 -14.93
N TYR A 148 6.20 22.48 -14.01
CA TYR A 148 6.59 23.86 -14.33
C TYR A 148 7.87 23.95 -15.14
N ASP A 149 8.92 23.27 -14.71
CA ASP A 149 10.22 23.32 -15.40
C ASP A 149 10.15 22.74 -16.81
N THR A 150 9.42 21.64 -16.99
CA THR A 150 9.21 21.01 -18.32
C THR A 150 8.47 21.94 -19.26
N ILE A 151 7.44 22.63 -18.77
CA ILE A 151 6.65 23.59 -19.54
C ILE A 151 7.51 24.79 -19.95
N LEU A 152 8.25 25.38 -19.01
CA LEU A 152 9.14 26.49 -19.31
C LEU A 152 10.25 26.10 -20.32
N ALA A 153 10.79 24.90 -20.19
CA ALA A 153 11.80 24.40 -21.13
C ALA A 153 11.24 24.24 -22.55
N GLU A 154 10.02 23.70 -22.72
CA GLU A 154 9.40 23.60 -24.04
C GLU A 154 9.05 24.96 -24.61
N ILE A 155 8.54 25.93 -23.84
CA ILE A 155 8.24 27.26 -24.30
C ILE A 155 9.54 27.98 -24.75
N ARG A 156 10.65 27.83 -24.01
CA ARG A 156 11.96 28.37 -24.43
C ARG A 156 12.44 27.76 -25.74
N GLY A 157 12.27 26.44 -25.91
CA GLY A 157 12.77 25.72 -27.08
C GLY A 157 11.93 25.91 -28.35
N TYR A 158 10.62 25.98 -28.19
CA TYR A 158 9.65 25.92 -29.30
C TYR A 158 8.72 27.13 -29.39
N GLY A 159 8.82 28.10 -28.49
CA GLY A 159 7.91 29.25 -28.39
C GLY A 159 6.55 28.93 -27.77
N ASN A 160 6.22 27.66 -27.61
CA ASN A 160 4.99 27.14 -26.95
C ASN A 160 5.22 25.68 -26.50
N THR A 161 4.29 25.16 -25.72
CA THR A 161 4.26 23.72 -25.40
C THR A 161 3.93 22.89 -26.65
N THR A 162 4.48 21.68 -26.73
CA THR A 162 4.20 20.76 -27.83
C THR A 162 2.80 20.14 -27.73
N PRO A 163 2.18 19.74 -28.85
CA PRO A 163 0.91 19.01 -28.82
C PRO A 163 0.95 17.73 -27.97
N ARG A 164 2.11 17.06 -27.95
CA ARG A 164 2.33 15.85 -27.15
C ARG A 164 2.27 16.18 -25.66
N LEU A 165 2.97 17.20 -25.20
CA LEU A 165 2.96 17.62 -23.80
C LEU A 165 1.56 18.07 -23.38
N ARG A 166 0.87 18.88 -24.21
CA ARG A 166 -0.50 19.32 -23.93
C ARG A 166 -1.48 18.15 -23.76
N LEU A 167 -1.35 17.08 -24.58
CA LEU A 167 -2.16 15.87 -24.42
C LEU A 167 -1.88 15.15 -23.09
N GLN A 168 -0.61 15.04 -22.70
CA GLN A 168 -0.21 14.44 -21.41
C GLN A 168 -0.76 15.24 -20.23
N LEU A 169 -0.61 16.56 -20.25
CA LEU A 169 -1.14 17.45 -19.23
C LEU A 169 -2.67 17.43 -19.17
N SER A 170 -3.35 17.32 -20.32
CA SER A 170 -4.81 17.16 -20.37
C SER A 170 -5.27 15.87 -19.68
N ALA A 171 -4.59 14.74 -19.93
CA ALA A 171 -4.88 13.49 -19.25
C ALA A 171 -4.68 13.64 -17.73
N LYS A 172 -3.58 14.27 -17.29
CA LYS A 172 -3.29 14.54 -15.88
C LYS A 172 -4.36 15.42 -15.23
N ALA A 173 -4.83 16.46 -15.90
CA ALA A 173 -5.87 17.34 -15.39
C ALA A 173 -7.22 16.63 -15.22
N TYR A 174 -7.60 15.74 -16.16
CA TYR A 174 -8.81 14.93 -16.01
C TYR A 174 -8.69 13.91 -14.89
N THR A 175 -7.53 13.28 -14.71
CA THR A 175 -7.27 12.39 -13.56
C THR A 175 -7.44 13.17 -12.26
N HIS A 176 -6.78 14.32 -12.12
CA HIS A 176 -6.85 15.17 -10.93
C HIS A 176 -8.27 15.59 -10.55
N THR A 177 -9.10 15.98 -11.55
CA THR A 177 -10.51 16.35 -11.28
C THR A 177 -11.37 15.12 -10.94
N ALA A 178 -11.11 13.94 -11.52
CA ALA A 178 -11.84 12.71 -11.22
C ALA A 178 -11.58 12.25 -9.78
N GLU A 179 -10.33 12.28 -9.31
CA GLU A 179 -9.93 11.97 -7.95
C GLU A 179 -10.57 12.93 -6.94
N TYR A 180 -10.56 14.21 -7.27
CA TYR A 180 -11.18 15.26 -6.45
C TYR A 180 -12.70 15.04 -6.30
N ASP A 181 -13.40 14.80 -7.39
CA ASP A 181 -14.85 14.53 -7.37
C ASP A 181 -15.19 13.22 -6.65
N ALA A 182 -14.37 12.17 -6.80
CA ALA A 182 -14.55 10.89 -6.10
C ALA A 182 -14.46 11.07 -4.58
N MET A 183 -13.50 11.87 -4.11
CA MET A 183 -13.33 12.18 -2.69
C MET A 183 -14.52 12.97 -2.13
N ILE A 184 -14.97 14.02 -2.85
CA ILE A 184 -16.15 14.80 -2.46
C ILE A 184 -17.40 13.92 -2.43
N ALA A 185 -17.59 13.09 -3.46
CA ALA A 185 -18.75 12.18 -3.54
C ALA A 185 -18.77 11.20 -2.37
N THR A 186 -17.61 10.65 -1.98
CA THR A 186 -17.50 9.75 -0.81
C THR A 186 -17.93 10.47 0.47
N TYR A 187 -17.37 11.65 0.73
CA TYR A 187 -17.71 12.45 1.90
C TYR A 187 -19.21 12.84 1.96
N MET A 188 -19.75 13.34 0.83
CA MET A 188 -21.14 13.77 0.76
C MET A 188 -22.12 12.59 0.92
N ARG A 189 -21.81 11.41 0.36
CA ARG A 189 -22.64 10.21 0.52
C ARG A 189 -22.69 9.76 1.97
N GLU A 190 -21.55 9.75 2.67
CA GLU A 190 -21.49 9.45 4.10
C GLU A 190 -22.38 10.41 4.92
N LYS A 191 -22.23 11.71 4.71
CA LYS A 191 -23.03 12.73 5.42
C LYS A 191 -24.52 12.67 5.08
N ALA A 192 -24.88 12.25 3.88
CA ALA A 192 -26.27 12.07 3.45
C ALA A 192 -26.87 10.72 3.88
N GLY A 193 -26.12 9.84 4.55
CA GLY A 193 -26.58 8.51 4.94
C GLY A 193 -26.92 7.60 3.74
N LEU A 194 -26.29 7.83 2.59
CA LEU A 194 -26.47 7.00 1.40
C LEU A 194 -25.56 5.76 1.46
N ASP A 195 -25.98 4.68 0.79
CA ASP A 195 -25.16 3.48 0.64
C ASP A 195 -23.76 3.83 0.11
N GLU A 196 -22.75 3.14 0.62
CA GLU A 196 -21.37 3.32 0.19
C GLU A 196 -21.22 3.05 -1.32
N LYS A 197 -20.41 3.88 -1.97
CA LYS A 197 -19.91 3.61 -3.32
C LYS A 197 -18.40 3.64 -3.25
N LEU A 198 -17.77 2.50 -3.55
CA LEU A 198 -16.33 2.35 -3.47
C LEU A 198 -15.66 2.98 -4.72
N PHE A 199 -14.77 3.93 -4.48
CA PHE A 199 -13.85 4.47 -5.47
C PHE A 199 -12.45 3.97 -5.12
N LEU A 200 -11.76 3.40 -6.10
CA LEU A 200 -10.40 2.88 -5.95
C LEU A 200 -9.48 3.59 -6.92
N GLU A 201 -8.35 4.04 -6.41
CA GLU A 201 -7.32 4.75 -7.16
C GLU A 201 -5.98 4.05 -6.94
N PHE A 202 -5.31 3.71 -8.03
CA PHE A 202 -4.00 3.05 -7.99
C PHE A 202 -3.14 3.50 -9.18
N ASP A 203 -1.91 3.89 -8.88
CA ASP A 203 -0.89 4.20 -9.88
C ASP A 203 -0.20 2.94 -10.38
N LEU A 204 0.07 2.87 -11.68
CA LEU A 204 0.88 1.81 -12.26
C LEU A 204 2.34 1.92 -11.79
N VAL A 205 2.82 0.89 -11.09
CA VAL A 205 4.25 0.77 -10.70
C VAL A 205 5.05 0.18 -11.85
N GLN A 206 4.61 -0.98 -12.36
CA GLN A 206 5.27 -1.63 -13.50
C GLN A 206 4.33 -2.60 -14.24
N PRO A 207 4.45 -2.77 -15.55
CA PRO A 207 3.93 -3.94 -16.23
C PRO A 207 4.75 -5.17 -15.81
N LEU A 208 4.07 -6.30 -15.62
CA LEU A 208 4.73 -7.56 -15.28
C LEU A 208 4.89 -8.42 -16.54
N ARG A 209 5.92 -9.24 -16.56
CA ARG A 209 6.22 -10.11 -17.70
C ARG A 209 5.05 -11.02 -18.05
N TYR A 210 4.37 -11.57 -17.02
CA TYR A 210 3.13 -12.35 -17.09
C TYR A 210 2.50 -12.39 -15.69
N GLY A 211 1.29 -12.95 -15.58
CA GLY A 211 0.61 -13.13 -14.30
C GLY A 211 1.15 -14.32 -13.51
N GLU A 212 0.27 -15.00 -12.79
CA GLU A 212 0.63 -16.23 -12.08
C GLU A 212 1.13 -17.30 -13.06
N ASN A 213 0.55 -17.35 -14.25
CA ASN A 213 0.92 -18.25 -15.34
C ASN A 213 1.34 -17.48 -16.60
N PRO A 214 2.19 -18.06 -17.46
CA PRO A 214 2.78 -17.38 -18.62
C PRO A 214 1.81 -16.82 -19.64
N HIS A 215 0.60 -17.37 -19.74
CA HIS A 215 -0.44 -16.91 -20.66
C HIS A 215 -1.29 -15.74 -20.14
N GLN A 216 -1.11 -15.34 -18.88
CA GLN A 216 -1.86 -14.27 -18.21
C GLN A 216 -1.08 -12.95 -18.28
N GLN A 217 -1.75 -11.87 -18.68
CA GLN A 217 -1.19 -10.53 -18.57
C GLN A 217 -1.37 -10.00 -17.15
N ALA A 218 -0.38 -9.26 -16.66
CA ALA A 218 -0.43 -8.67 -15.33
C ALA A 218 0.27 -7.32 -15.26
N LYS A 219 -0.13 -6.54 -14.27
CA LYS A 219 0.46 -5.24 -13.92
C LYS A 219 0.45 -5.10 -12.41
N PHE A 220 1.43 -4.38 -11.88
CA PHE A 220 1.50 -4.04 -10.48
C PHE A 220 1.16 -2.58 -10.29
N TYR A 221 0.26 -2.31 -9.37
CA TYR A 221 -0.21 -0.97 -9.02
C TYR A 221 0.03 -0.69 -7.55
N ARG A 222 0.09 0.59 -7.18
CA ARG A 222 0.15 1.04 -5.78
C ARG A 222 -0.94 2.06 -5.49
N SER A 223 -1.41 2.12 -4.25
CA SER A 223 -2.24 3.22 -3.75
C SER A 223 -1.42 4.49 -3.56
N GLY A 224 -2.03 5.67 -3.56
CA GLY A 224 -1.35 6.95 -3.33
C GLY A 224 -0.81 7.11 -1.90
N GLU A 225 -1.31 6.34 -0.91
CA GLU A 225 -0.87 6.42 0.47
C GLU A 225 0.30 5.48 0.75
N ARG A 226 1.40 6.04 1.30
CA ARG A 226 2.55 5.24 1.71
C ARG A 226 2.21 4.45 2.97
N VAL A 227 2.24 3.12 2.85
CA VAL A 227 1.94 2.19 3.92
C VAL A 227 3.20 1.41 4.30
N PRO A 228 3.54 1.29 5.60
CA PRO A 228 4.64 0.45 6.06
C PRO A 228 4.41 -1.03 5.74
N TYR A 229 5.48 -1.81 5.69
CA TYR A 229 5.45 -3.21 5.27
C TYR A 229 4.85 -3.41 3.88
N SER A 230 4.91 -2.38 3.04
CA SER A 230 4.37 -2.40 1.69
C SER A 230 5.47 -2.60 0.65
N LEU A 231 5.31 -3.63 -0.14
CA LEU A 231 6.19 -3.92 -1.26
C LEU A 231 6.12 -2.83 -2.35
N ALA A 232 4.97 -2.16 -2.48
CA ALA A 232 4.77 -1.10 -3.45
C ALA A 232 5.65 0.15 -3.21
N TYR A 233 6.20 0.28 -2.00
CA TYR A 233 7.10 1.36 -1.59
C TYR A 233 8.51 0.86 -1.26
N ALA A 234 8.80 -0.42 -1.55
CA ALA A 234 10.13 -0.98 -1.40
C ALA A 234 11.11 -0.40 -2.42
N ARG A 235 12.37 -0.26 -2.01
CA ARG A 235 13.47 0.11 -2.89
C ARG A 235 14.25 -1.15 -3.30
N GLN A 236 14.24 -1.47 -4.57
CA GLN A 236 15.04 -2.58 -5.08
C GLN A 236 16.49 -2.14 -5.27
N LEU A 237 17.43 -2.79 -4.57
CA LEU A 237 18.85 -2.46 -4.56
C LEU A 237 19.65 -3.32 -5.54
N ASN A 238 19.18 -4.53 -5.86
CA ASN A 238 19.83 -5.47 -6.76
C ASN A 238 18.81 -6.42 -7.40
N GLY A 239 19.18 -7.07 -8.48
CA GLY A 239 18.46 -8.21 -9.06
C GLY A 239 17.58 -7.85 -10.25
N LYS A 240 16.89 -8.87 -10.76
CA LYS A 240 15.91 -8.74 -11.84
C LYS A 240 14.62 -8.09 -11.35
N GLU A 241 13.81 -7.60 -12.28
CA GLU A 241 12.43 -7.19 -11.99
C GLU A 241 11.64 -8.30 -11.28
N MET A 242 10.72 -7.91 -10.41
CA MET A 242 9.86 -8.86 -9.73
C MET A 242 8.80 -9.43 -10.67
N SER A 243 8.51 -10.72 -10.51
CA SER A 243 7.37 -11.37 -11.16
C SER A 243 6.10 -11.22 -10.30
N TYR A 244 4.95 -11.56 -10.88
CA TYR A 244 3.68 -11.65 -10.16
C TYR A 244 3.78 -12.53 -8.91
N ASN A 245 4.33 -13.74 -9.04
CA ASN A 245 4.50 -14.67 -7.92
C ASN A 245 5.49 -14.14 -6.87
N ASN A 246 6.57 -13.46 -7.30
CA ASN A 246 7.48 -12.81 -6.36
C ASN A 246 6.78 -11.74 -5.52
N ILE A 247 5.87 -10.95 -6.11
CA ILE A 247 5.13 -9.91 -5.40
C ILE A 247 4.17 -10.53 -4.38
N GLN A 248 3.44 -11.59 -4.75
CA GLN A 248 2.54 -12.29 -3.83
C GLN A 248 3.29 -12.91 -2.65
N ASP A 249 4.37 -13.64 -2.92
CA ASP A 249 5.17 -14.28 -1.88
C ASP A 249 5.83 -13.24 -0.96
N ALA A 250 6.40 -12.17 -1.53
CA ALA A 250 7.02 -11.10 -0.77
C ALA A 250 6.01 -10.38 0.14
N ASN A 251 4.81 -10.09 -0.36
CA ASN A 251 3.74 -9.49 0.44
C ASN A 251 3.33 -10.40 1.61
N ALA A 252 3.22 -11.71 1.38
CA ALA A 252 2.92 -12.68 2.44
C ALA A 252 4.04 -12.74 3.50
N ALA A 253 5.31 -12.68 3.09
CA ALA A 253 6.46 -12.66 4.00
C ALA A 253 6.48 -11.40 4.87
N LEU A 254 6.19 -10.22 4.30
CA LEU A 254 6.11 -8.96 5.04
C LEU A 254 4.99 -8.95 6.07
N ALA A 255 3.85 -9.57 5.78
CA ALA A 255 2.77 -9.73 6.74
C ALA A 255 3.19 -10.54 7.98
N ILE A 256 4.01 -11.59 7.79
CA ILE A 256 4.54 -12.40 8.90
C ILE A 256 5.59 -11.61 9.70
N VAL A 257 6.52 -10.95 9.02
CA VAL A 257 7.59 -10.17 9.68
C VAL A 257 7.03 -9.07 10.59
N ARG A 258 5.89 -8.49 10.23
CA ARG A 258 5.21 -7.45 11.01
C ARG A 258 4.76 -7.92 12.40
N GLU A 259 4.56 -9.23 12.61
CA GLU A 259 4.08 -9.78 13.89
C GLU A 259 5.13 -9.71 15.01
N PHE A 260 6.42 -9.57 14.68
CA PHE A 260 7.52 -9.75 15.62
C PHE A 260 8.29 -8.45 15.86
N ASP A 261 8.55 -8.17 17.15
CA ASP A 261 9.42 -7.07 17.57
C ASP A 261 10.84 -7.56 17.89
N GLU A 262 11.02 -8.83 18.24
CA GLU A 262 12.32 -9.49 18.40
C GLU A 262 13.01 -9.66 17.04
N PRO A 263 14.35 -9.82 16.97
CA PRO A 263 15.01 -10.17 15.72
C PRO A 263 14.41 -11.45 15.14
N PHE A 264 13.83 -11.33 13.95
CA PHE A 264 13.03 -12.39 13.34
C PHE A 264 13.38 -12.57 11.86
N CYS A 265 13.31 -13.81 11.41
CA CYS A 265 13.48 -14.19 10.01
C CYS A 265 12.42 -15.21 9.59
N VAL A 266 11.89 -15.05 8.38
CA VAL A 266 11.04 -16.04 7.74
C VAL A 266 11.53 -16.36 6.32
N GLY A 267 11.64 -17.67 6.02
CA GLY A 267 11.72 -18.20 4.67
C GLY A 267 10.32 -18.62 4.22
N LEU A 268 9.95 -18.22 2.99
CA LEU A 268 8.58 -18.38 2.49
C LEU A 268 8.59 -18.92 1.06
N LYS A 269 7.62 -19.77 0.75
CA LYS A 269 7.37 -20.29 -0.59
C LYS A 269 5.89 -20.53 -0.81
N HIS A 270 5.39 -20.11 -1.98
CA HIS A 270 3.98 -20.22 -2.33
C HIS A 270 3.04 -19.65 -1.25
N MET A 271 3.41 -18.45 -0.76
CA MET A 271 2.67 -17.69 0.24
C MET A 271 2.53 -18.36 1.63
N ASN A 272 3.26 -19.45 1.89
CA ASN A 272 3.31 -20.12 3.19
C ASN A 272 4.73 -20.11 3.77
N PRO A 273 4.90 -19.94 5.09
CA PRO A 273 6.19 -20.05 5.74
C PRO A 273 6.70 -21.49 5.64
N CYS A 274 7.92 -21.68 5.18
CA CYS A 274 8.60 -22.97 5.25
C CYS A 274 9.56 -23.04 6.44
N GLY A 275 10.11 -21.91 6.87
CA GLY A 275 10.91 -21.82 8.07
C GLY A 275 10.80 -20.41 8.66
N ALA A 276 10.54 -20.31 9.96
CA ALA A 276 10.45 -19.05 10.68
C ALA A 276 11.11 -19.17 12.04
N ALA A 277 11.83 -18.15 12.49
CA ALA A 277 12.49 -18.16 13.78
C ALA A 277 12.76 -16.78 14.35
N VAL A 278 12.72 -16.66 15.67
CA VAL A 278 13.35 -15.58 16.44
C VAL A 278 14.80 -15.90 16.75
N GLY A 279 15.64 -14.88 16.76
CA GLY A 279 17.06 -15.00 17.05
C GLY A 279 17.57 -13.88 17.94
N ARG A 280 18.85 -13.95 18.30
CA ARG A 280 19.55 -12.89 19.01
C ARG A 280 19.80 -11.68 18.11
N ASP A 281 20.01 -11.95 16.82
CA ASP A 281 20.28 -10.99 15.77
C ASP A 281 19.81 -11.55 14.41
N ALA A 282 20.06 -10.84 13.32
CA ALA A 282 19.66 -11.24 11.96
C ALA A 282 20.32 -12.55 11.49
N ALA A 283 21.58 -12.79 11.87
CA ALA A 283 22.32 -13.98 11.45
C ALA A 283 21.80 -15.23 12.19
N ASP A 284 21.55 -15.14 13.49
CA ASP A 284 21.00 -16.22 14.31
C ASP A 284 19.54 -16.54 13.89
N ALA A 285 18.72 -15.50 13.67
CA ALA A 285 17.33 -15.67 13.19
C ALA A 285 17.30 -16.37 11.82
N TRP A 286 18.14 -15.94 10.88
CA TRP A 286 18.29 -16.62 9.58
C TRP A 286 18.71 -18.07 9.72
N THR A 287 19.75 -18.35 10.51
CA THR A 287 20.28 -19.70 10.69
C THR A 287 19.20 -20.66 11.18
N LYS A 288 18.46 -20.26 12.22
CA LYS A 288 17.36 -21.03 12.79
C LYS A 288 16.20 -21.21 11.79
N ALA A 289 15.82 -20.16 11.07
CA ALA A 289 14.77 -20.22 10.05
C ALA A 289 15.16 -21.13 8.88
N TYR A 290 16.43 -21.08 8.44
CA TYR A 290 16.96 -21.99 7.42
C TYR A 290 17.00 -23.44 7.88
N GLU A 291 17.39 -23.69 9.14
CA GLU A 291 17.41 -25.02 9.73
C GLU A 291 16.03 -25.64 9.89
N ALA A 292 14.98 -24.82 9.99
CA ALA A 292 13.60 -25.29 10.10
C ALA A 292 13.13 -26.08 8.87
N ASP A 293 13.55 -25.67 7.65
CA ASP A 293 13.27 -26.44 6.43
C ASP A 293 14.28 -26.08 5.31
N LYS A 294 15.42 -26.74 5.32
CA LYS A 294 16.49 -26.52 4.33
C LYS A 294 16.09 -26.87 2.90
N VAL A 295 15.09 -27.71 2.73
CA VAL A 295 14.65 -28.20 1.41
C VAL A 295 13.71 -27.19 0.78
N SER A 296 12.68 -26.78 1.48
CA SER A 296 11.65 -25.90 0.91
C SER A 296 12.14 -24.47 0.73
N ILE A 297 13.05 -23.98 1.57
CA ILE A 297 13.57 -22.61 1.51
C ILE A 297 14.43 -22.35 0.25
N PHE A 298 14.95 -23.41 -0.38
CA PHE A 298 15.67 -23.31 -1.64
C PHE A 298 14.77 -22.73 -2.74
N GLY A 299 15.19 -21.64 -3.35
CA GLY A 299 14.40 -20.88 -4.33
C GLY A 299 13.24 -20.10 -3.72
N GLY A 300 13.22 -19.96 -2.41
CA GLY A 300 12.23 -19.18 -1.66
C GLY A 300 12.59 -17.72 -1.51
N ILE A 301 11.74 -17.02 -0.78
CA ILE A 301 11.86 -15.61 -0.39
C ILE A 301 12.19 -15.56 1.09
N VAL A 302 13.07 -14.64 1.48
CA VAL A 302 13.47 -14.40 2.87
C VAL A 302 13.13 -12.98 3.27
N ALA A 303 12.53 -12.81 4.44
CA ALA A 303 12.28 -11.50 5.03
C ALA A 303 12.78 -11.46 6.47
N LEU A 304 13.43 -10.34 6.83
CA LEU A 304 13.93 -10.04 8.18
C LEU A 304 13.38 -8.69 8.66
N ASN A 305 13.20 -8.55 9.97
CA ASN A 305 12.82 -7.27 10.60
C ASN A 305 14.04 -6.51 11.17
N ARG A 306 15.25 -6.94 10.85
CA ARG A 306 16.51 -6.30 11.23
C ARG A 306 17.37 -6.05 9.99
N PRO A 307 18.29 -5.07 10.04
CA PRO A 307 19.26 -4.87 8.97
C PRO A 307 20.03 -6.14 8.67
N VAL A 308 20.22 -6.44 7.38
CA VAL A 308 21.09 -7.54 6.94
C VAL A 308 22.53 -7.09 7.11
N THR A 309 23.25 -7.77 7.99
CA THR A 309 24.70 -7.57 8.22
C THR A 309 25.53 -8.41 7.29
N ARG A 310 26.84 -8.14 7.22
CA ARG A 310 27.81 -8.98 6.48
C ARG A 310 27.71 -10.45 6.87
N GLU A 311 27.66 -10.73 8.19
CA GLU A 311 27.55 -12.09 8.71
C GLU A 311 26.30 -12.82 8.19
N ALA A 312 25.14 -12.20 8.32
CA ALA A 312 23.89 -12.75 7.77
C ALA A 312 23.99 -12.97 6.24
N ALA A 313 24.58 -12.00 5.52
CA ALA A 313 24.75 -12.08 4.07
C ALA A 313 25.66 -13.24 3.64
N GLU A 314 26.77 -13.48 4.35
CA GLU A 314 27.67 -14.61 4.09
C GLU A 314 27.00 -15.97 4.32
N LEU A 315 26.13 -16.07 5.34
CA LEU A 315 25.34 -17.28 5.61
C LEU A 315 24.23 -17.51 4.56
N MET A 316 23.65 -16.44 4.00
CA MET A 316 22.61 -16.53 2.96
C MET A 316 23.18 -16.79 1.57
N LYS A 317 24.38 -16.29 1.29
CA LYS A 317 25.01 -16.34 -0.04
C LYS A 317 25.10 -17.75 -0.66
N PRO A 318 25.43 -18.83 0.07
CA PRO A 318 25.51 -20.17 -0.51
C PRO A 318 24.16 -20.70 -1.03
N ILE A 319 23.04 -20.20 -0.48
CA ILE A 319 21.71 -20.70 -0.77
C ILE A 319 21.15 -20.00 -2.01
N PHE A 320 20.46 -20.73 -2.87
CA PHE A 320 19.68 -20.11 -3.93
C PHE A 320 18.40 -19.52 -3.34
N LEU A 321 18.30 -18.19 -3.37
CA LEU A 321 17.15 -17.41 -2.94
C LEU A 321 16.69 -16.50 -4.08
N GLU A 322 15.39 -16.26 -4.19
CA GLU A 322 14.82 -15.35 -5.18
C GLU A 322 14.83 -13.89 -4.70
N ILE A 323 14.49 -13.66 -3.42
CA ILE A 323 14.40 -12.34 -2.81
C ILE A 323 14.90 -12.38 -1.38
N ILE A 324 15.60 -11.33 -0.95
CA ILE A 324 15.85 -11.00 0.46
C ILE A 324 15.29 -9.62 0.73
N MET A 325 14.45 -9.50 1.77
CA MET A 325 13.82 -8.26 2.21
C MET A 325 14.24 -7.92 3.63
N ALA A 326 14.55 -6.66 3.86
CA ALA A 326 14.92 -6.14 5.19
C ALA A 326 14.63 -4.64 5.29
N PRO A 327 14.62 -4.04 6.49
CA PRO A 327 14.53 -2.60 6.65
C PRO A 327 15.74 -1.86 6.06
N SER A 328 16.91 -2.50 6.05
CA SER A 328 18.12 -1.99 5.38
C SER A 328 19.17 -3.10 5.20
N PHE A 329 20.23 -2.78 4.47
CA PHE A 329 21.40 -3.63 4.26
C PHE A 329 22.66 -2.83 4.57
N THR A 330 23.61 -3.42 5.29
CA THR A 330 24.92 -2.76 5.46
C THR A 330 25.68 -2.74 4.12
N PRO A 331 26.61 -1.79 3.90
CA PRO A 331 27.40 -1.75 2.68
C PRO A 331 28.12 -3.08 2.37
N GLU A 332 28.66 -3.71 3.41
CA GLU A 332 29.37 -4.98 3.32
C GLU A 332 28.41 -6.14 2.96
N ALA A 333 27.18 -6.12 3.47
CA ALA A 333 26.15 -7.09 3.08
C ALA A 333 25.77 -6.95 1.62
N LEU A 334 25.65 -5.72 1.12
CA LEU A 334 25.39 -5.45 -0.29
C LEU A 334 26.53 -5.94 -1.17
N GLU A 335 27.80 -5.71 -0.79
CA GLU A 335 28.95 -6.26 -1.52
C GLU A 335 28.86 -7.78 -1.67
N VAL A 336 28.54 -8.49 -0.57
CA VAL A 336 28.45 -9.95 -0.57
C VAL A 336 27.32 -10.46 -1.46
N LEU A 337 26.11 -9.90 -1.31
CA LEU A 337 24.88 -10.41 -1.96
C LEU A 337 24.73 -9.96 -3.41
N SER A 338 25.22 -8.76 -3.78
CA SER A 338 25.13 -8.23 -5.15
C SER A 338 26.00 -9.00 -6.15
N THR A 339 26.91 -9.86 -5.67
CA THR A 339 27.61 -10.83 -6.52
C THR A 339 26.64 -11.78 -7.24
N LYS A 340 25.45 -11.99 -6.69
CA LYS A 340 24.35 -12.75 -7.30
C LYS A 340 23.45 -11.82 -8.11
N LYS A 341 23.76 -11.61 -9.38
CA LYS A 341 23.07 -10.64 -10.27
C LYS A 341 21.56 -10.81 -10.37
N ASN A 342 21.03 -11.99 -10.12
CA ASN A 342 19.59 -12.27 -10.24
C ASN A 342 18.84 -12.18 -8.90
N LEU A 343 19.55 -12.17 -7.76
CA LEU A 343 18.97 -12.09 -6.43
C LEU A 343 18.40 -10.68 -6.19
N ARG A 344 17.14 -10.60 -5.88
CA ARG A 344 16.49 -9.34 -5.56
C ARG A 344 16.74 -8.97 -4.11
N LEU A 345 17.30 -7.79 -3.89
CA LEU A 345 17.50 -7.20 -2.57
C LEU A 345 16.54 -6.04 -2.43
N LEU A 346 15.60 -6.13 -1.50
CA LEU A 346 14.56 -5.12 -1.30
C LEU A 346 14.69 -4.49 0.08
N GLU A 347 14.90 -3.19 0.09
CA GLU A 347 14.78 -2.38 1.30
C GLU A 347 13.33 -1.94 1.45
N VAL A 348 12.71 -2.32 2.56
CA VAL A 348 11.28 -2.13 2.80
C VAL A 348 11.10 -1.30 4.07
N PRO A 349 10.32 -0.20 4.05
CA PRO A 349 9.95 0.51 5.27
C PRO A 349 9.16 -0.41 6.22
N MET A 350 9.66 -0.64 7.43
CA MET A 350 9.08 -1.56 8.42
C MET A 350 8.68 -0.86 9.73
N GLU A 351 8.37 0.42 9.66
CA GLU A 351 7.85 1.17 10.80
C GLU A 351 6.37 0.85 11.00
N LYS A 352 5.99 0.39 12.19
CA LYS A 352 4.57 0.13 12.51
C LYS A 352 3.80 1.44 12.61
N ASN A 353 2.59 1.47 12.07
CA ASN A 353 1.63 2.55 12.25
C ASN A 353 0.23 1.98 12.44
N ASP A 354 -0.71 2.81 12.91
CA ASP A 354 -2.09 2.44 13.18
C ASP A 354 -3.01 2.58 11.95
N ALA A 355 -2.45 2.75 10.75
CA ALA A 355 -3.23 2.90 9.54
C ALA A 355 -4.08 1.65 9.28
N LYS A 356 -5.38 1.84 9.19
CA LYS A 356 -6.31 0.78 8.79
C LYS A 356 -6.01 0.38 7.35
N GLN A 357 -5.74 -0.90 7.14
CA GLN A 357 -5.48 -1.45 5.82
C GLN A 357 -6.61 -2.40 5.45
N ARG A 358 -7.01 -2.38 4.18
CA ARG A 358 -8.05 -3.25 3.65
C ARG A 358 -7.46 -4.30 2.72
N GLN A 359 -8.01 -5.49 2.79
CA GLN A 359 -7.79 -6.55 1.81
C GLN A 359 -8.88 -6.49 0.75
N LEU A 360 -8.48 -6.51 -0.50
CA LEU A 360 -9.36 -6.51 -1.67
C LEU A 360 -9.22 -7.85 -2.38
N VAL A 361 -10.31 -8.58 -2.52
CA VAL A 361 -10.34 -9.87 -3.21
C VAL A 361 -11.35 -9.80 -4.34
N SER A 362 -10.88 -9.92 -5.57
CA SER A 362 -11.75 -9.96 -6.74
C SER A 362 -12.55 -11.26 -6.80
N VAL A 363 -13.84 -11.16 -7.04
CA VAL A 363 -14.73 -12.28 -7.37
C VAL A 363 -15.41 -12.00 -8.69
N THR A 364 -15.93 -13.03 -9.34
CA THR A 364 -16.60 -12.85 -10.64
C THR A 364 -17.74 -11.83 -10.53
N GLY A 365 -17.56 -10.68 -11.18
CA GLY A 365 -18.54 -9.60 -11.20
C GLY A 365 -18.57 -8.73 -9.93
N GLY A 366 -17.62 -8.89 -9.01
CA GLY A 366 -17.61 -8.12 -7.76
C GLY A 366 -16.27 -8.07 -7.05
N LEU A 367 -16.30 -7.47 -5.86
CA LEU A 367 -15.15 -7.29 -5.00
C LEU A 367 -15.56 -7.54 -3.54
N LEU A 368 -14.80 -8.38 -2.84
CA LEU A 368 -14.86 -8.49 -1.40
C LEU A 368 -13.87 -7.51 -0.78
N VAL A 369 -14.31 -6.76 0.19
CA VAL A 369 -13.50 -5.81 0.95
C VAL A 369 -13.61 -6.14 2.42
N GLN A 370 -12.48 -6.34 3.09
CA GLN A 370 -12.43 -6.55 4.53
C GLN A 370 -11.21 -5.84 5.12
N ASP A 371 -11.23 -5.62 6.42
CA ASP A 371 -10.03 -5.17 7.12
C ASP A 371 -8.98 -6.28 7.12
N LEU A 372 -7.70 -5.90 7.07
CA LEU A 372 -6.63 -6.86 7.30
C LEU A 372 -6.71 -7.38 8.73
N ASP A 373 -6.43 -8.66 8.90
CA ASP A 373 -6.27 -9.26 10.22
C ASP A 373 -4.94 -8.80 10.84
N LEU A 374 -5.00 -7.70 11.58
CA LEU A 374 -3.87 -7.07 12.27
C LEU A 374 -3.91 -7.31 13.79
N GLU A 375 -4.75 -8.21 14.26
CA GLU A 375 -4.84 -8.56 15.68
C GLU A 375 -3.54 -9.21 16.17
N THR A 376 -2.95 -8.67 17.24
CA THR A 376 -1.62 -9.06 17.74
C THR A 376 -1.63 -9.38 19.25
N ARG A 377 -2.81 -9.66 19.84
CA ARG A 377 -2.88 -10.01 21.26
C ARG A 377 -2.02 -11.24 21.56
N PRO A 378 -1.13 -11.17 22.57
CA PRO A 378 -0.28 -12.29 22.92
C PRO A 378 -1.08 -13.43 23.54
N VAL A 379 -0.56 -14.64 23.41
CA VAL A 379 -1.07 -15.81 24.12
C VAL A 379 -0.59 -15.74 25.57
N THR A 380 -1.52 -15.79 26.53
CA THR A 380 -1.24 -15.61 27.96
C THR A 380 -1.71 -16.80 28.79
N ALA A 381 -1.11 -17.01 29.97
CA ALA A 381 -1.39 -18.19 30.80
C ALA A 381 -2.83 -18.26 31.33
N ASP A 382 -3.57 -17.18 31.42
CA ASP A 382 -4.98 -17.12 31.81
C ASP A 382 -5.92 -17.73 30.77
N MET A 383 -5.45 -17.84 29.50
CA MET A 383 -6.19 -18.52 28.42
C MET A 383 -6.22 -20.07 28.57
N CYS A 384 -5.51 -20.62 29.56
CA CYS A 384 -5.42 -22.07 29.75
C CYS A 384 -6.72 -22.65 30.31
N VAL A 385 -7.28 -23.59 29.56
CA VAL A 385 -8.56 -24.28 29.89
C VAL A 385 -8.37 -25.67 30.50
N THR A 386 -7.14 -26.17 30.61
CA THR A 386 -6.80 -27.48 31.21
C THR A 386 -6.29 -27.32 32.63
N GLU A 387 -6.26 -28.47 33.39
CA GLU A 387 -5.75 -28.52 34.76
C GLU A 387 -4.26 -28.16 34.82
N LYS A 388 -3.46 -28.77 33.92
CA LYS A 388 -2.02 -28.48 33.82
C LYS A 388 -1.82 -27.15 33.14
N ARG A 389 -0.94 -26.32 33.72
CA ARG A 389 -0.57 -24.99 33.16
C ARG A 389 0.68 -25.08 32.30
N PRO A 390 0.81 -24.24 31.27
CA PRO A 390 2.03 -24.19 30.49
C PRO A 390 3.21 -23.59 31.30
N THR A 391 4.40 -24.05 31.00
CA THR A 391 5.65 -23.42 31.46
C THR A 391 5.90 -22.13 30.69
N GLU A 392 6.77 -21.25 31.18
CA GLU A 392 7.16 -20.01 30.48
C GLU A 392 7.71 -20.29 29.06
N ARG A 393 8.54 -21.35 28.91
CA ARG A 393 9.05 -21.76 27.59
C ARG A 393 7.90 -22.16 26.65
N GLN A 394 7.00 -23.00 27.13
CA GLN A 394 5.84 -23.43 26.33
C GLN A 394 4.96 -22.26 25.95
N LEU A 395 4.75 -21.30 26.86
CA LEU A 395 3.95 -20.11 26.59
C LEU A 395 4.58 -19.24 25.49
N ALA A 396 5.90 -19.05 25.55
CA ALA A 396 6.63 -18.30 24.52
C ALA A 396 6.53 -18.99 23.14
N ASP A 397 6.71 -20.33 23.10
CA ASP A 397 6.57 -21.11 21.86
C ASP A 397 5.14 -21.16 21.34
N LEU A 398 4.12 -21.17 22.22
CA LEU A 398 2.71 -21.09 21.83
C LEU A 398 2.37 -19.72 21.23
N ASP A 399 2.85 -18.62 21.83
CA ASP A 399 2.65 -17.28 21.30
C ASP A 399 3.33 -17.12 19.92
N PHE A 400 4.57 -17.59 19.80
CA PHE A 400 5.28 -17.63 18.51
C PHE A 400 4.47 -18.44 17.47
N GLY A 401 4.04 -19.64 17.81
CA GLY A 401 3.26 -20.50 16.91
C GLY A 401 1.93 -19.88 16.51
N TRP A 402 1.28 -19.18 17.44
CA TRP A 402 0.02 -18.48 17.22
C TRP A 402 0.17 -17.34 16.18
N ARG A 403 1.21 -16.53 16.31
CA ARG A 403 1.53 -15.48 15.34
C ARG A 403 1.87 -16.03 13.96
N ILE A 404 2.52 -17.20 13.87
CA ILE A 404 2.84 -17.82 12.57
C ILE A 404 1.60 -18.46 11.94
N VAL A 405 0.79 -19.22 12.71
CA VAL A 405 -0.34 -19.98 12.15
C VAL A 405 -1.39 -19.08 11.51
N LYS A 406 -1.58 -17.87 12.01
CA LYS A 406 -2.40 -16.79 11.44
C LYS A 406 -2.10 -16.53 9.95
N HIS A 407 -0.86 -16.73 9.52
CA HIS A 407 -0.41 -16.47 8.16
C HIS A 407 -0.32 -17.70 7.27
N VAL A 408 -0.67 -18.87 7.79
CA VAL A 408 -0.68 -20.14 7.05
C VAL A 408 -2.07 -20.37 6.43
N LYS A 409 -2.12 -20.88 5.20
CA LYS A 409 -3.41 -21.20 4.54
C LYS A 409 -4.19 -22.25 5.34
N SER A 410 -5.46 -21.97 5.61
CA SER A 410 -6.38 -22.84 6.34
C SER A 410 -6.74 -24.12 5.56
N ASN A 411 -7.03 -25.25 6.23
CA ASN A 411 -6.80 -25.45 7.65
C ASN A 411 -5.30 -25.48 7.94
N ALA A 412 -4.88 -24.80 9.01
CA ALA A 412 -3.48 -24.60 9.34
C ALA A 412 -3.09 -25.13 10.71
N ILE A 413 -1.96 -25.84 10.77
CA ILE A 413 -1.30 -26.26 12.00
C ILE A 413 0.18 -25.92 11.90
N VAL A 414 0.74 -25.33 12.96
CA VAL A 414 2.16 -25.06 13.09
C VAL A 414 2.71 -25.76 14.33
N VAL A 415 3.79 -26.50 14.16
CA VAL A 415 4.56 -27.13 15.24
C VAL A 415 5.82 -26.34 15.50
N VAL A 416 6.07 -26.00 16.75
CA VAL A 416 7.13 -25.08 17.19
C VAL A 416 7.93 -25.71 18.33
N LYS A 417 9.21 -25.33 18.41
CA LYS A 417 10.09 -25.54 19.56
C LYS A 417 11.19 -24.50 19.57
N ASP A 418 11.46 -23.95 20.74
CA ASP A 418 12.56 -23.00 21.00
C ASP A 418 12.54 -21.78 20.03
N GLY A 419 11.36 -21.20 19.84
CA GLY A 419 11.15 -19.99 19.00
C GLY A 419 11.39 -20.22 17.52
N ARG A 420 11.25 -21.45 17.01
CA ARG A 420 11.31 -21.76 15.58
C ARG A 420 10.23 -22.74 15.15
N THR A 421 9.78 -22.64 13.92
CA THR A 421 8.91 -23.64 13.30
C THR A 421 9.67 -24.95 13.05
N LEU A 422 9.00 -26.06 13.27
CA LEU A 422 9.52 -27.40 12.95
C LEU A 422 8.64 -28.11 11.91
N GLY A 423 7.40 -27.69 11.78
CA GLY A 423 6.50 -28.21 10.76
C GLY A 423 5.30 -27.29 10.55
N VAL A 424 4.85 -27.23 9.31
CA VAL A 424 3.73 -26.41 8.85
C VAL A 424 2.80 -27.24 7.99
N GLY A 425 1.61 -27.52 8.51
CA GLY A 425 0.52 -28.13 7.75
C GLY A 425 -0.40 -27.04 7.23
N ALA A 426 -0.41 -26.82 5.91
CA ALA A 426 -1.12 -25.73 5.27
C ALA A 426 -2.15 -26.22 4.25
N GLY A 427 -3.30 -25.55 4.16
CA GLY A 427 -4.25 -25.71 3.06
C GLY A 427 -4.96 -27.05 2.97
N GLN A 428 -5.11 -27.77 4.07
CA GLN A 428 -5.77 -29.08 4.07
C GLN A 428 -7.28 -28.94 4.26
N MET A 429 -8.06 -29.82 3.61
CA MET A 429 -9.50 -29.84 3.73
C MET A 429 -10.00 -30.24 5.12
N ASN A 430 -9.18 -30.90 5.90
CA ASN A 430 -9.48 -31.25 7.31
C ASN A 430 -8.29 -30.91 8.21
N ARG A 431 -8.56 -30.66 9.47
CA ARG A 431 -7.57 -30.19 10.43
C ARG A 431 -6.59 -31.26 10.86
N ILE A 432 -7.08 -32.52 11.00
CA ILE A 432 -6.22 -33.65 11.36
C ILE A 432 -5.13 -33.89 10.32
N GLY A 433 -5.43 -33.76 9.02
CA GLY A 433 -4.43 -33.87 7.94
C GLY A 433 -3.36 -32.77 8.01
N SER A 434 -3.75 -31.55 8.41
CA SER A 434 -2.76 -30.50 8.67
C SER A 434 -1.86 -30.84 9.85
N ALA A 435 -2.42 -31.39 10.92
CA ALA A 435 -1.65 -31.83 12.10
C ALA A 435 -0.67 -32.94 11.74
N GLU A 436 -1.12 -33.97 11.00
CA GLU A 436 -0.27 -35.06 10.51
C GLU A 436 0.92 -34.56 9.70
N LEU A 437 0.69 -33.61 8.76
CA LEU A 437 1.74 -33.04 7.94
C LEU A 437 2.77 -32.26 8.77
N ALA A 438 2.30 -31.38 9.67
CA ALA A 438 3.18 -30.58 10.52
C ALA A 438 4.02 -31.45 11.45
N LEU A 439 3.42 -32.44 12.11
CA LEU A 439 4.12 -33.35 13.02
C LEU A 439 5.12 -34.24 12.26
N LYS A 440 4.74 -34.75 11.09
CA LYS A 440 5.65 -35.51 10.22
C LYS A 440 6.91 -34.72 9.85
N GLN A 441 6.77 -33.42 9.55
CA GLN A 441 7.91 -32.54 9.24
C GLN A 441 8.82 -32.35 10.47
N ALA A 442 8.24 -32.13 11.66
CA ALA A 442 9.02 -32.02 12.90
C ALA A 442 9.80 -33.30 13.21
N HIS A 443 9.15 -34.47 13.10
CA HIS A 443 9.81 -35.75 13.32
C HIS A 443 10.89 -36.08 12.29
N ALA A 444 10.72 -35.66 11.04
CA ALA A 444 11.73 -35.81 10.00
C ALA A 444 13.04 -35.04 10.29
N GLN A 445 12.95 -34.00 11.15
CA GLN A 445 14.13 -33.29 11.66
C GLN A 445 14.74 -33.94 12.92
N GLY A 446 14.22 -35.09 13.35
CA GLY A 446 14.69 -35.80 14.56
C GLY A 446 14.17 -35.21 15.87
N VAL A 447 13.18 -34.30 15.83
CA VAL A 447 12.60 -33.67 17.04
C VAL A 447 11.28 -34.32 17.33
N THR A 448 11.23 -35.13 18.41
CA THR A 448 10.08 -35.94 18.81
C THR A 448 9.50 -35.57 20.17
N GLU A 449 10.11 -34.59 20.87
CA GLU A 449 9.70 -34.18 22.22
C GLU A 449 9.86 -32.67 22.40
N GLY A 450 9.18 -32.11 23.36
CA GLY A 450 9.23 -30.66 23.65
C GLY A 450 8.51 -29.80 22.63
N LEU A 451 7.62 -30.39 21.85
CA LEU A 451 6.90 -29.71 20.78
C LEU A 451 5.70 -28.93 21.34
N VAL A 452 5.38 -27.78 20.76
CA VAL A 452 4.08 -27.14 20.95
C VAL A 452 3.35 -27.03 19.61
N LEU A 453 2.02 -26.99 19.66
CA LEU A 453 1.17 -26.99 18.49
C LEU A 453 0.22 -25.81 18.53
N ALA A 454 0.18 -25.02 17.42
CA ALA A 454 -0.76 -23.94 17.21
C ALA A 454 -1.70 -24.24 16.05
N SER A 455 -2.99 -23.90 16.20
CA SER A 455 -4.05 -24.13 15.22
C SER A 455 -4.82 -22.85 14.93
N ASP A 456 -5.04 -22.54 13.64
CA ASP A 456 -5.78 -21.35 13.17
C ASP A 456 -7.29 -21.36 13.48
N GLY A 457 -7.84 -22.55 13.78
CA GLY A 457 -9.24 -22.77 14.09
C GLY A 457 -9.42 -23.83 15.19
N PHE A 458 -10.64 -23.95 15.72
CA PHE A 458 -10.97 -24.92 16.78
C PHE A 458 -10.84 -26.36 16.29
N PHE A 459 -10.66 -27.30 17.26
CA PHE A 459 -10.69 -28.71 16.97
C PHE A 459 -12.15 -29.21 16.96
N PRO A 460 -12.63 -29.76 15.83
CA PRO A 460 -13.99 -30.29 15.77
C PRO A 460 -14.17 -31.60 16.57
N PHE A 461 -13.07 -32.32 16.82
CA PHE A 461 -13.00 -33.59 17.54
C PHE A 461 -11.71 -33.64 18.39
N ASP A 462 -11.60 -34.63 19.28
CA ASP A 462 -10.41 -34.84 20.09
C ASP A 462 -9.29 -35.63 19.41
N ASP A 463 -9.46 -35.95 18.12
CA ASP A 463 -8.49 -36.64 17.28
C ASP A 463 -7.17 -35.90 17.14
N CYS A 464 -7.23 -34.55 16.94
CA CYS A 464 -6.04 -33.69 16.88
C CYS A 464 -5.26 -33.70 18.21
N VAL A 465 -5.95 -33.69 19.35
CA VAL A 465 -5.33 -33.78 20.68
C VAL A 465 -4.69 -35.14 20.88
N SER A 466 -5.37 -36.21 20.48
CA SER A 466 -4.89 -37.61 20.56
C SER A 466 -3.62 -37.79 19.72
N LEU A 467 -3.60 -37.26 18.48
CA LEU A 467 -2.46 -37.30 17.60
C LEU A 467 -1.29 -36.49 18.18
N ALA A 468 -1.55 -35.30 18.69
CA ALA A 468 -0.55 -34.40 19.29
C ALA A 468 0.12 -35.08 20.50
N ALA A 469 -0.68 -35.71 21.38
CA ALA A 469 -0.18 -36.44 22.54
C ALA A 469 0.74 -37.60 22.12
N ALA A 470 0.32 -38.40 21.14
CA ALA A 470 1.11 -39.52 20.62
C ALA A 470 2.40 -39.09 19.89
N SER A 471 2.51 -37.83 19.53
CA SER A 471 3.60 -37.24 18.71
C SER A 471 4.57 -36.36 19.50
N GLY A 472 4.51 -36.35 20.85
CA GLY A 472 5.43 -35.61 21.69
C GLY A 472 5.12 -34.09 21.80
N VAL A 473 3.89 -33.69 21.52
CA VAL A 473 3.40 -32.34 21.78
C VAL A 473 3.13 -32.18 23.27
N GLU A 474 3.68 -31.13 23.85
CA GLU A 474 3.59 -30.85 25.29
C GLU A 474 2.64 -29.69 25.62
N ALA A 475 2.23 -28.89 24.65
CA ALA A 475 1.27 -27.79 24.82
C ALA A 475 0.56 -27.46 23.51
N ILE A 476 -0.69 -26.97 23.60
CA ILE A 476 -1.53 -26.65 22.44
C ILE A 476 -2.16 -25.25 22.63
N VAL A 477 -2.22 -24.48 21.53
CA VAL A 477 -3.04 -23.27 21.44
C VAL A 477 -4.00 -23.37 20.25
N GLN A 478 -5.26 -23.02 20.49
CA GLN A 478 -6.31 -22.98 19.47
C GLN A 478 -7.41 -21.98 19.89
N PRO A 479 -8.33 -21.59 18.99
CA PRO A 479 -9.38 -20.62 19.33
C PRO A 479 -10.40 -21.07 20.37
N GLY A 480 -10.73 -22.35 20.43
CA GLY A 480 -11.96 -22.82 21.10
C GLY A 480 -13.21 -22.46 20.28
N GLY A 481 -14.40 -22.78 20.83
CA GLY A 481 -15.70 -22.46 20.22
C GLY A 481 -16.34 -23.62 19.45
N SER A 482 -15.82 -24.83 19.59
CA SER A 482 -16.46 -26.07 19.13
C SER A 482 -17.54 -26.52 20.12
N VAL A 483 -18.61 -27.10 19.62
CA VAL A 483 -19.61 -27.82 20.47
C VAL A 483 -19.01 -29.00 21.22
N ARG A 484 -17.80 -29.44 20.84
CA ARG A 484 -17.04 -30.53 21.43
C ARG A 484 -15.76 -30.08 22.14
N ASP A 485 -15.68 -28.85 22.56
CA ASP A 485 -14.49 -28.34 23.29
C ASP A 485 -14.20 -29.16 24.54
N GLU A 486 -15.27 -29.61 25.27
CA GLU A 486 -15.16 -30.46 26.46
C GLU A 486 -14.46 -31.80 26.17
N ASP A 487 -14.68 -32.41 24.99
CA ASP A 487 -14.02 -33.64 24.59
C ASP A 487 -12.50 -33.40 24.40
N SER A 488 -12.14 -32.29 23.74
CA SER A 488 -10.75 -31.88 23.54
C SER A 488 -10.05 -31.53 24.86
N ILE A 489 -10.74 -30.81 25.77
CA ILE A 489 -10.22 -30.47 27.11
C ILE A 489 -9.98 -31.73 27.94
N ARG A 490 -10.95 -32.61 27.98
CA ARG A 490 -10.85 -33.91 28.69
C ARG A 490 -9.64 -34.70 28.17
N LYS A 491 -9.52 -34.85 26.85
CA LYS A 491 -8.40 -35.56 26.23
C LYS A 491 -7.05 -34.95 26.52
N ALA A 492 -6.95 -33.60 26.51
CA ALA A 492 -5.73 -32.89 26.88
C ALA A 492 -5.37 -33.13 28.36
N ASN A 493 -6.35 -33.11 29.30
CA ASN A 493 -6.14 -33.40 30.70
C ASN A 493 -5.67 -34.84 30.93
N GLU A 494 -6.30 -35.86 30.28
CA GLU A 494 -5.87 -37.24 30.30
C GLU A 494 -4.43 -37.44 29.83
N SER A 495 -4.01 -36.62 28.84
CA SER A 495 -2.66 -36.66 28.26
C SER A 495 -1.67 -35.78 29.01
N GLY A 496 -2.10 -35.03 30.02
CA GLY A 496 -1.26 -34.09 30.76
C GLY A 496 -0.72 -32.94 29.90
N ILE A 497 -1.47 -32.48 28.88
CA ILE A 497 -1.09 -31.43 27.95
C ILE A 497 -1.85 -30.14 28.30
N PRO A 498 -1.19 -29.01 28.63
CA PRO A 498 -1.85 -27.73 28.74
C PRO A 498 -2.40 -27.30 27.37
N MET A 499 -3.67 -26.89 27.36
CA MET A 499 -4.34 -26.35 26.19
C MET A 499 -4.88 -24.93 26.49
N LEU A 500 -4.68 -24.02 25.56
CA LEU A 500 -5.07 -22.61 25.67
C LEU A 500 -6.07 -22.26 24.58
N PHE A 501 -7.11 -21.49 24.97
CA PHE A 501 -8.15 -21.00 24.07
C PHE A 501 -8.00 -19.48 23.92
N THR A 502 -7.74 -19.01 22.70
CA THR A 502 -7.60 -17.59 22.41
C THR A 502 -8.93 -16.85 22.26
N GLY A 503 -10.02 -17.58 22.04
CA GLY A 503 -11.33 -17.00 21.71
C GLY A 503 -11.42 -16.36 20.32
N MET A 504 -10.37 -16.48 19.51
CA MET A 504 -10.27 -15.85 18.20
C MET A 504 -9.67 -16.81 17.19
N ARG A 505 -10.28 -16.94 16.01
CA ARG A 505 -9.76 -17.73 14.89
C ARG A 505 -9.06 -16.82 13.87
N HIS A 506 -8.09 -17.37 13.14
CA HIS A 506 -7.34 -16.68 12.10
C HIS A 506 -7.38 -17.47 10.79
N PHE A 507 -8.53 -17.50 10.12
CA PHE A 507 -8.63 -18.16 8.82
C PHE A 507 -8.00 -17.33 7.72
N LYS A 508 -7.24 -18.00 6.85
CA LYS A 508 -6.62 -17.43 5.65
C LYS A 508 -6.85 -18.37 4.46
N HIS A 509 -7.56 -17.89 3.47
CA HIS A 509 -7.89 -18.64 2.24
C HIS A 509 -7.16 -18.10 1.00
#